data_9b8eafbafbd9da45f0085ebbd5fa9d2f
#
_entry.id   9b8eafbafbd9da45f0085ebbd5fa9d2f
#
_cell.length_a   1.000
_cell.length_b   1.000
_cell.length_c   1.000
_cell.angle_alpha   90.00
_cell.angle_beta   90.00
_cell.angle_gamma   90.00
#
_symmetry.space_group_name_H-M   'P 1'
#
loop_
_entity.id
_entity.type
_entity.pdbx_description
1 polymer ?
#
loop_
_entity_poly.entity_id
_entity_poly.type
_entity_poly.pdbx_seq_one_letter_code
_entity_poly.pdbx_strand_id
1 'polypeptide(L)'
;MASPRSVPTPFPARSATGGLAGYAEQFAETEGYLDFARFGPPSRDVLDTTRQLLEQSARADAGTVDELMRQELRARQAAARLLGDVPPAGVALLPNTSTGLFHAAFGLPHGTVLVPAREFPSNAYPWLRAARLGRVQPVSLEPDAYGRVTPELVRQALTPETVAVSLSAVDYRTGYRADLGGIREVIGPDRLLVVDAIQGMGVADLPWTAADLLVTGGQKWLRSGWSTGFLYASPRALERLEPTLTGWTGVVDAGVLDSQEHAPAPDAARFSLTNLSPVTAGAFAAGLELVLRTGVDRIQAHIAERTAQLIDTVRSAGGVVLSPEAEHERAGIVAFTMPRAEPAVVAANLAEQGVTATVRPDQLRLSAHASTTLATVDRVHRALTSLPV
;
A
#
# COMPACT_ATOMS: atom_id res chain seq x y z
N MET A 1 -8.97 17.89 -38.53
CA MET A 1 -7.74 18.28 -37.79
C MET A 1 -8.20 18.92 -36.49
N ALA A 2 -8.13 18.18 -35.38
CA ALA A 2 -8.47 18.69 -34.06
C ALA A 2 -7.22 19.35 -33.45
N SER A 3 -7.34 20.62 -33.04
CA SER A 3 -6.29 21.37 -32.35
C SER A 3 -5.77 20.62 -31.09
N PRO A 4 -4.48 20.69 -30.79
CA PRO A 4 -3.95 20.10 -29.57
C PRO A 4 -4.55 20.85 -28.37
N ARG A 5 -5.31 20.15 -27.53
CA ARG A 5 -5.89 20.71 -26.30
C ARG A 5 -4.76 21.03 -25.32
N SER A 6 -4.73 22.27 -24.87
CA SER A 6 -3.80 22.78 -23.84
C SER A 6 -3.94 21.95 -22.55
N VAL A 7 -2.80 21.49 -22.04
CA VAL A 7 -2.71 20.85 -20.71
C VAL A 7 -3.15 21.88 -19.66
N PRO A 8 -4.15 21.59 -18.81
CA PRO A 8 -4.56 22.52 -17.77
C PRO A 8 -3.45 22.67 -16.74
N THR A 9 -3.20 23.90 -16.33
CA THR A 9 -2.29 24.22 -15.22
C THR A 9 -2.75 23.51 -13.95
N PRO A 10 -1.86 22.83 -13.20
CA PRO A 10 -2.25 22.24 -11.92
C PRO A 10 -2.78 23.33 -10.98
N PHE A 11 -3.79 22.98 -10.17
CA PHE A 11 -4.34 23.88 -9.16
C PHE A 11 -3.20 24.48 -8.32
N PRO A 12 -3.27 25.79 -7.98
CA PRO A 12 -2.20 26.43 -7.21
C PRO A 12 -2.04 25.71 -5.88
N ALA A 13 -0.90 25.07 -5.68
CA ALA A 13 -0.51 24.52 -4.39
C ALA A 13 -0.48 25.70 -3.39
N ARG A 14 -1.37 25.69 -2.40
CA ARG A 14 -1.19 26.54 -1.23
C ARG A 14 0.15 26.18 -0.63
N SER A 15 1.01 27.17 -0.40
CA SER A 15 2.32 27.03 0.17
C SER A 15 2.22 26.42 1.57
N ALA A 16 2.24 25.09 1.65
CA ALA A 16 2.63 24.43 2.88
C ALA A 16 4.15 24.68 3.01
N THR A 17 4.58 25.13 4.16
CA THR A 17 5.99 25.15 4.55
C THR A 17 6.55 23.76 4.28
N GLY A 18 7.42 23.62 3.26
CA GLY A 18 7.90 22.32 2.83
C GLY A 18 8.70 21.66 3.95
N GLY A 19 8.41 20.38 4.25
CA GLY A 19 9.12 19.58 5.24
C GLY A 19 8.18 18.75 6.13
N LEU A 20 8.76 17.99 7.06
CA LEU A 20 8.02 17.11 7.98
C LEU A 20 7.04 17.86 8.90
N ALA A 21 7.39 19.08 9.34
CA ALA A 21 6.49 19.89 10.17
C ALA A 21 5.20 20.22 9.41
N GLY A 22 5.30 20.73 8.18
CA GLY A 22 4.14 21.00 7.35
C GLY A 22 3.35 19.75 6.97
N TYR A 23 4.01 18.59 6.87
CA TYR A 23 3.35 17.31 6.69
C TYR A 23 2.54 16.93 7.93
N ALA A 24 3.12 16.98 9.12
CA ALA A 24 2.44 16.63 10.38
C ALA A 24 1.22 17.52 10.65
N GLU A 25 1.29 18.81 10.32
CA GLU A 25 0.18 19.77 10.45
C GLU A 25 -1.03 19.46 9.57
N GLN A 26 -0.87 18.61 8.56
CA GLN A 26 -1.96 18.15 7.69
C GLN A 26 -2.94 17.21 8.38
N PHE A 27 -2.62 16.71 9.55
CA PHE A 27 -3.37 15.63 10.18
C PHE A 27 -3.97 16.05 11.52
N ALA A 28 -5.12 15.47 11.85
CA ALA A 28 -5.91 15.82 13.02
C ALA A 28 -6.21 14.61 13.93
N GLU A 29 -5.51 13.49 13.75
CA GLU A 29 -5.65 12.35 14.65
C GLU A 29 -5.26 12.72 16.07
N THR A 30 -5.93 12.08 17.03
CA THR A 30 -5.63 12.28 18.45
C THR A 30 -4.22 11.80 18.78
N GLU A 31 -3.53 12.54 19.65
CA GLU A 31 -2.25 12.10 20.15
C GLU A 31 -2.37 10.75 20.86
N GLY A 32 -1.46 9.83 20.53
CA GLY A 32 -1.55 8.43 20.97
C GLY A 32 -2.03 7.47 19.89
N TYR A 33 -2.39 7.97 18.70
CA TYR A 33 -2.78 7.09 17.60
C TYR A 33 -1.58 6.33 17.03
N LEU A 34 -1.58 5.00 17.15
CA LEU A 34 -0.52 4.10 16.70
C LEU A 34 -1.07 2.88 15.92
N ASP A 35 -2.14 3.08 15.15
CA ASP A 35 -2.76 1.99 14.35
C ASP A 35 -2.78 2.27 12.84
N PHE A 36 -1.73 2.94 12.32
CA PHE A 36 -1.60 3.29 10.89
C PHE A 36 -1.52 2.06 9.98
N ALA A 37 -1.00 0.94 10.47
CA ALA A 37 -0.98 -0.30 9.72
C ALA A 37 -2.39 -0.92 9.50
N ARG A 38 -3.43 -0.41 10.17
CA ARG A 38 -4.84 -0.74 9.97
C ARG A 38 -5.56 0.34 9.18
N PHE A 39 -5.40 1.61 9.60
CA PHE A 39 -6.04 2.76 8.99
C PHE A 39 -5.20 4.02 9.21
N GLY A 40 -5.06 4.84 8.18
CA GLY A 40 -4.42 6.16 8.25
C GLY A 40 -5.47 7.26 8.11
N PRO A 41 -5.74 8.04 9.17
CA PRO A 41 -6.66 9.18 9.08
C PRO A 41 -6.24 10.12 7.94
N PRO A 42 -7.18 10.56 7.07
CA PRO A 42 -6.84 11.35 5.90
C PRO A 42 -6.30 12.74 6.24
N SER A 43 -5.48 13.31 5.35
CA SER A 43 -4.96 14.66 5.48
C SER A 43 -6.03 15.73 5.19
N ARG A 44 -5.77 16.98 5.61
CA ARG A 44 -6.60 18.14 5.26
C ARG A 44 -6.70 18.31 3.74
N ASP A 45 -5.59 18.16 3.00
CA ASP A 45 -5.59 18.23 1.54
C ASP A 45 -6.54 17.21 0.90
N VAL A 46 -6.58 15.99 1.45
CA VAL A 46 -7.52 14.93 1.01
C VAL A 46 -8.96 15.33 1.32
N LEU A 47 -9.25 15.84 2.52
CA LEU A 47 -10.58 16.26 2.92
C LEU A 47 -11.07 17.46 2.10
N ASP A 48 -10.24 18.46 1.89
CA ASP A 48 -10.57 19.66 1.13
C ASP A 48 -10.79 19.33 -0.35
N THR A 49 -9.94 18.49 -0.95
CA THR A 49 -10.15 18.01 -2.33
C THR A 49 -11.45 17.25 -2.46
N THR A 50 -11.75 16.36 -1.50
CA THR A 50 -13.02 15.60 -1.50
C THR A 50 -14.23 16.56 -1.48
N ARG A 51 -14.21 17.54 -0.58
CA ARG A 51 -15.29 18.53 -0.46
C ARG A 51 -15.47 19.33 -1.75
N GLN A 52 -14.38 19.85 -2.32
CA GLN A 52 -14.39 20.63 -3.54
C GLN A 52 -14.98 19.86 -4.74
N LEU A 53 -14.57 18.60 -4.91
CA LEU A 53 -15.06 17.75 -5.98
C LEU A 53 -16.54 17.38 -5.81
N LEU A 54 -17.01 17.16 -4.58
CA LEU A 54 -18.43 16.96 -4.29
C LEU A 54 -19.26 18.21 -4.59
N GLU A 55 -18.80 19.39 -4.19
CA GLU A 55 -19.45 20.66 -4.49
C GLU A 55 -19.48 20.96 -5.99
N GLN A 56 -18.39 20.65 -6.71
CA GLN A 56 -18.35 20.76 -8.17
C GLN A 56 -19.34 19.81 -8.82
N SER A 57 -19.40 18.56 -8.37
CA SER A 57 -20.36 17.56 -8.86
C SER A 57 -21.82 18.01 -8.65
N ALA A 58 -22.10 18.66 -7.51
CA ALA A 58 -23.46 19.13 -7.20
C ALA A 58 -23.91 20.31 -8.09
N ARG A 59 -23.00 21.15 -8.58
CA ARG A 59 -23.34 22.24 -9.53
C ARG A 59 -23.63 21.73 -10.93
N ALA A 60 -22.88 20.70 -11.38
CA ALA A 60 -23.06 20.04 -12.68
C ALA A 60 -23.10 21.01 -13.88
N ASP A 61 -22.22 22.00 -13.89
CA ASP A 61 -22.06 22.95 -14.99
C ASP A 61 -21.54 22.27 -16.27
N ALA A 62 -21.63 22.94 -17.41
CA ALA A 62 -21.11 22.43 -18.68
C ALA A 62 -19.61 22.09 -18.55
N GLY A 63 -19.21 20.87 -18.93
CA GLY A 63 -17.84 20.39 -18.83
C GLY A 63 -17.44 19.83 -17.45
N THR A 64 -18.33 19.86 -16.45
CA THR A 64 -18.06 19.33 -15.12
C THR A 64 -17.59 17.88 -15.16
N VAL A 65 -18.25 17.01 -15.94
CA VAL A 65 -17.88 15.60 -16.04
C VAL A 65 -16.46 15.44 -16.58
N ASP A 66 -16.12 16.17 -17.64
CA ASP A 66 -14.77 16.11 -18.23
C ASP A 66 -13.67 16.55 -17.25
N GLU A 67 -13.97 17.54 -16.42
CA GLU A 67 -13.05 18.01 -15.38
C GLU A 67 -12.90 16.99 -14.24
N LEU A 68 -13.99 16.40 -13.82
CA LEU A 68 -13.98 15.35 -12.81
C LEU A 68 -13.18 14.12 -13.30
N MET A 69 -13.38 13.70 -14.54
CA MET A 69 -12.65 12.54 -15.10
C MET A 69 -11.13 12.77 -15.21
N ARG A 70 -10.65 14.02 -15.24
CA ARG A 70 -9.20 14.31 -15.19
C ARG A 70 -8.55 13.91 -13.86
N GLN A 71 -9.30 13.71 -12.79
CA GLN A 71 -8.75 13.30 -11.49
C GLN A 71 -8.11 11.91 -11.54
N GLU A 72 -8.59 11.03 -12.40
CA GLU A 72 -7.95 9.74 -12.62
C GLU A 72 -6.53 9.90 -13.19
N LEU A 73 -6.37 10.70 -14.25
CA LEU A 73 -5.04 10.95 -14.83
C LEU A 73 -4.09 11.61 -13.80
N ARG A 74 -4.59 12.56 -13.02
CA ARG A 74 -3.83 13.21 -11.95
C ARG A 74 -3.30 12.19 -10.93
N ALA A 75 -4.14 11.27 -10.46
CA ALA A 75 -3.76 10.23 -9.51
C ALA A 75 -2.76 9.23 -10.13
N ARG A 76 -2.96 8.82 -11.40
CA ARG A 76 -2.02 7.95 -12.13
C ARG A 76 -0.64 8.58 -12.27
N GLN A 77 -0.57 9.87 -12.61
CA GLN A 77 0.69 10.62 -12.70
C GLN A 77 1.40 10.71 -11.35
N ALA A 78 0.67 10.98 -10.27
CA ALA A 78 1.25 11.03 -8.93
C ALA A 78 1.76 9.65 -8.47
N ALA A 79 1.00 8.57 -8.73
CA ALA A 79 1.42 7.20 -8.44
C ALA A 79 2.68 6.81 -9.24
N ALA A 80 2.73 7.14 -10.53
CA ALA A 80 3.88 6.88 -11.39
C ALA A 80 5.16 7.56 -10.89
N ARG A 81 5.06 8.81 -10.43
CA ARG A 81 6.18 9.54 -9.81
C ARG A 81 6.63 8.89 -8.49
N LEU A 82 5.68 8.43 -7.67
CA LEU A 82 6.00 7.77 -6.39
C LEU A 82 6.73 6.42 -6.59
N LEU A 83 6.56 5.79 -7.74
CA LEU A 83 7.24 4.55 -8.13
C LEU A 83 8.64 4.76 -8.73
N GLY A 84 9.11 6.01 -8.88
CA GLY A 84 10.39 6.35 -9.49
C GLY A 84 10.24 6.79 -10.96
N ASP A 85 9.21 7.60 -11.24
CA ASP A 85 8.93 8.20 -12.55
C ASP A 85 8.70 7.16 -13.68
N VAL A 86 7.98 6.08 -13.36
CA VAL A 86 7.52 5.13 -14.39
C VAL A 86 6.49 5.80 -15.31
N PRO A 87 6.29 5.29 -16.55
CA PRO A 87 5.22 5.82 -17.41
C PRO A 87 3.84 5.70 -16.75
N PRO A 88 3.00 6.76 -16.72
CA PRO A 88 1.64 6.69 -16.17
C PRO A 88 0.75 5.64 -16.85
N ALA A 89 1.06 5.26 -18.09
CA ALA A 89 0.42 4.17 -18.79
C ALA A 89 0.63 2.79 -18.12
N GLY A 90 1.71 2.63 -17.32
CA GLY A 90 1.94 1.45 -16.50
C GLY A 90 1.10 1.39 -15.23
N VAL A 91 0.27 2.41 -14.95
CA VAL A 91 -0.53 2.52 -13.72
C VAL A 91 -2.02 2.48 -14.02
N ALA A 92 -2.76 1.64 -13.31
CA ALA A 92 -4.23 1.65 -13.28
C ALA A 92 -4.71 1.96 -11.85
N LEU A 93 -5.75 2.80 -11.71
CA LEU A 93 -6.37 3.00 -10.42
C LEU A 93 -7.31 1.83 -10.09
N LEU A 94 -7.31 1.43 -8.84
CA LEU A 94 -8.16 0.36 -8.31
C LEU A 94 -8.80 0.80 -6.97
N PRO A 95 -9.95 0.22 -6.62
CA PRO A 95 -10.62 0.58 -5.36
C PRO A 95 -9.87 0.05 -4.12
N ASN A 96 -9.01 -0.95 -4.26
CA ASN A 96 -8.27 -1.57 -3.15
C ASN A 96 -7.23 -2.57 -3.66
N THR A 97 -6.32 -2.97 -2.78
CA THR A 97 -5.26 -3.96 -3.01
C THR A 97 -5.81 -5.31 -3.48
N SER A 98 -6.90 -5.79 -2.89
CA SER A 98 -7.45 -7.11 -3.20
C SER A 98 -7.84 -7.22 -4.67
N THR A 99 -8.47 -6.19 -5.25
CA THR A 99 -8.84 -6.17 -6.68
C THR A 99 -7.60 -6.37 -7.56
N GLY A 100 -6.49 -5.69 -7.27
CA GLY A 100 -5.25 -5.85 -8.05
C GLY A 100 -4.63 -7.24 -7.92
N LEU A 101 -4.68 -7.84 -6.73
CA LEU A 101 -4.19 -9.21 -6.53
C LEU A 101 -5.09 -10.25 -7.22
N PHE A 102 -6.40 -10.00 -7.35
CA PHE A 102 -7.27 -10.83 -8.19
C PHE A 102 -6.90 -10.71 -9.66
N HIS A 103 -6.59 -9.52 -10.18
CA HIS A 103 -6.06 -9.37 -11.54
C HIS A 103 -4.79 -10.19 -11.76
N ALA A 104 -3.85 -10.16 -10.80
CA ALA A 104 -2.64 -10.97 -10.86
C ALA A 104 -2.96 -12.47 -10.92
N ALA A 105 -3.75 -12.95 -9.96
CA ALA A 105 -4.01 -14.38 -9.78
C ALA A 105 -4.82 -14.99 -10.94
N PHE A 106 -5.75 -14.22 -11.51
CA PHE A 106 -6.58 -14.67 -12.62
C PHE A 106 -5.95 -14.38 -13.99
N GLY A 107 -4.96 -13.51 -14.06
CA GLY A 107 -4.23 -13.18 -15.28
C GLY A 107 -2.98 -14.05 -15.50
N LEU A 108 -2.44 -14.73 -14.49
CA LEU A 108 -1.28 -15.58 -14.65
C LEU A 108 -1.58 -16.81 -15.52
N PRO A 109 -0.63 -17.21 -16.38
CA PRO A 109 -0.70 -18.50 -17.06
C PRO A 109 -0.60 -19.65 -16.05
N HIS A 110 -0.88 -20.87 -16.53
CA HIS A 110 -0.73 -22.06 -15.70
C HIS A 110 0.69 -22.21 -15.15
N GLY A 111 0.80 -22.58 -13.88
CA GLY A 111 2.08 -22.82 -13.23
C GLY A 111 2.01 -22.68 -11.72
N THR A 112 3.16 -22.81 -11.06
CA THR A 112 3.30 -22.68 -9.62
C THR A 112 3.53 -21.22 -9.22
N VAL A 113 2.85 -20.77 -8.16
CA VAL A 113 3.06 -19.45 -7.55
C VAL A 113 3.53 -19.64 -6.11
N LEU A 114 4.70 -19.11 -5.77
CA LEU A 114 5.18 -19.12 -4.39
C LEU A 114 4.50 -17.99 -3.61
N VAL A 115 3.88 -18.32 -2.47
CA VAL A 115 3.15 -17.37 -1.61
C VAL A 115 3.51 -17.66 -0.15
N PRO A 116 3.89 -16.65 0.67
CA PRO A 116 4.17 -16.88 2.08
C PRO A 116 2.96 -17.41 2.85
N ALA A 117 3.19 -18.38 3.75
CA ALA A 117 2.15 -19.10 4.52
C ALA A 117 1.24 -18.19 5.36
N ARG A 118 1.79 -17.07 5.81
CA ARG A 118 1.12 -16.15 6.75
C ARG A 118 0.83 -14.79 6.13
N GLU A 119 0.62 -14.77 4.81
CA GLU A 119 0.20 -13.55 4.13
C GLU A 119 -1.14 -13.02 4.62
N PHE A 120 -1.35 -11.72 4.47
CA PHE A 120 -2.67 -11.15 4.71
C PHE A 120 -3.68 -11.76 3.71
N PRO A 121 -4.94 -11.99 4.12
CA PRO A 121 -5.94 -12.64 3.26
C PRO A 121 -6.09 -12.03 1.86
N SER A 122 -5.85 -10.72 1.70
CA SER A 122 -5.86 -10.07 0.37
C SER A 122 -4.82 -10.66 -0.58
N ASN A 123 -3.65 -11.10 -0.08
CA ASN A 123 -2.61 -11.73 -0.90
C ASN A 123 -2.61 -13.27 -0.83
N ALA A 124 -3.50 -13.88 -0.06
CA ALA A 124 -3.65 -15.33 -0.01
C ALA A 124 -4.85 -15.82 -0.83
N TYR A 125 -6.03 -15.22 -0.64
CA TYR A 125 -7.27 -15.72 -1.20
C TYR A 125 -7.34 -15.66 -2.74
N PRO A 126 -6.82 -14.65 -3.44
CA PRO A 126 -6.83 -14.65 -4.89
C PRO A 126 -6.17 -15.89 -5.48
N TRP A 127 -5.01 -16.30 -4.94
CA TRP A 127 -4.28 -17.49 -5.38
C TRP A 127 -5.06 -18.77 -5.12
N LEU A 128 -5.67 -18.90 -3.94
CA LEU A 128 -6.51 -20.03 -3.59
C LEU A 128 -7.77 -20.12 -4.49
N ARG A 129 -8.34 -18.98 -4.90
CA ARG A 129 -9.49 -18.95 -5.82
C ARG A 129 -9.10 -19.32 -7.23
N ALA A 130 -7.98 -18.79 -7.73
CA ALA A 130 -7.42 -19.14 -9.04
C ALA A 130 -7.07 -20.64 -9.11
N ALA A 131 -6.50 -21.20 -8.03
CA ALA A 131 -6.21 -22.63 -7.92
C ALA A 131 -7.46 -23.51 -8.04
N ARG A 132 -8.57 -23.13 -7.41
CA ARG A 132 -9.84 -23.87 -7.54
C ARG A 132 -10.40 -23.91 -8.95
N LEU A 133 -10.01 -22.96 -9.78
CA LEU A 133 -10.36 -22.91 -11.21
C LEU A 133 -9.28 -23.54 -12.11
N GLY A 134 -8.30 -24.21 -11.50
CA GLY A 134 -7.23 -24.88 -12.23
C GLY A 134 -6.24 -23.95 -12.94
N ARG A 135 -6.19 -22.63 -12.59
CA ARG A 135 -5.32 -21.67 -13.26
C ARG A 135 -3.88 -21.76 -12.77
N VAL A 136 -3.67 -21.74 -11.46
CA VAL A 136 -2.34 -21.76 -10.83
C VAL A 136 -2.31 -22.75 -9.67
N GLN A 137 -1.11 -23.14 -9.25
CA GLN A 137 -0.88 -23.94 -8.06
C GLN A 137 -0.08 -23.11 -7.04
N PRO A 138 -0.72 -22.56 -5.99
CA PRO A 138 0.00 -21.88 -4.93
C PRO A 138 0.80 -22.87 -4.09
N VAL A 139 2.08 -22.55 -3.86
CA VAL A 139 2.99 -23.28 -2.99
C VAL A 139 3.41 -22.35 -1.86
N SER A 140 3.28 -22.85 -0.63
CA SER A 140 3.57 -22.07 0.58
C SER A 140 5.06 -21.90 0.77
N LEU A 141 5.51 -20.66 1.02
CA LEU A 141 6.79 -20.37 1.64
C LEU A 141 6.59 -20.27 3.15
N GLU A 142 7.49 -20.86 3.92
CA GLU A 142 7.43 -20.83 5.39
C GLU A 142 8.43 -19.81 5.94
N PRO A 143 8.01 -18.55 6.18
CA PRO A 143 8.87 -17.55 6.81
C PRO A 143 9.22 -17.93 8.25
N ASP A 144 10.31 -17.37 8.75
CA ASP A 144 10.67 -17.51 10.17
C ASP A 144 9.67 -16.79 11.11
N ALA A 145 9.98 -16.77 12.41
CA ALA A 145 9.13 -16.12 13.43
C ALA A 145 8.98 -14.60 13.20
N TYR A 146 9.93 -13.96 12.56
CA TYR A 146 9.91 -12.54 12.20
C TYR A 146 9.14 -12.25 10.89
N GLY A 147 8.67 -13.28 10.19
CA GLY A 147 7.98 -13.16 8.90
C GLY A 147 8.94 -12.91 7.73
N ARG A 148 10.23 -13.27 7.85
CA ARG A 148 11.23 -13.01 6.82
C ARG A 148 11.02 -13.87 5.58
N VAL A 149 10.70 -13.24 4.48
CA VAL A 149 10.73 -13.82 3.13
C VAL A 149 12.03 -13.36 2.45
N THR A 150 13.10 -14.11 2.67
CA THR A 150 14.44 -13.76 2.16
C THR A 150 14.64 -14.26 0.74
N PRO A 151 15.59 -13.67 -0.03
CA PRO A 151 15.99 -14.20 -1.33
C PRO A 151 16.42 -15.69 -1.27
N GLU A 152 17.07 -16.09 -0.20
CA GLU A 152 17.49 -17.49 0.00
C GLU A 152 16.30 -18.42 0.20
N LEU A 153 15.32 -18.06 1.01
CA LEU A 153 14.07 -18.81 1.18
C LEU A 153 13.37 -19.01 -0.18
N VAL A 154 13.28 -17.95 -0.97
CA VAL A 154 12.68 -18.00 -2.31
C VAL A 154 13.50 -18.93 -3.22
N ARG A 155 14.84 -18.78 -3.25
CA ARG A 155 15.73 -19.62 -4.08
C ARG A 155 15.53 -21.12 -3.81
N GLN A 156 15.42 -21.52 -2.56
CA GLN A 156 15.23 -22.91 -2.16
C GLN A 156 13.90 -23.49 -2.60
N ALA A 157 12.87 -22.66 -2.72
CA ALA A 157 11.53 -23.08 -3.11
C ALA A 157 11.27 -23.03 -4.63
N LEU A 158 12.17 -22.39 -5.42
CA LEU A 158 12.00 -22.30 -6.86
C LEU A 158 12.08 -23.67 -7.54
N THR A 159 11.15 -23.90 -8.46
CA THR A 159 11.15 -25.05 -9.36
C THR A 159 11.04 -24.59 -10.82
N PRO A 160 11.28 -25.44 -11.83
CA PRO A 160 11.06 -25.10 -13.23
C PRO A 160 9.62 -24.64 -13.53
N GLU A 161 8.64 -25.14 -12.79
CA GLU A 161 7.21 -24.84 -12.95
C GLU A 161 6.80 -23.52 -12.27
N THR A 162 7.69 -22.91 -11.50
CA THR A 162 7.42 -21.63 -10.84
C THR A 162 7.32 -20.51 -11.87
N VAL A 163 6.14 -19.87 -11.96
CA VAL A 163 5.86 -18.76 -12.88
C VAL A 163 5.84 -17.40 -12.20
N ALA A 164 5.58 -17.38 -10.88
CA ALA A 164 5.56 -16.14 -10.11
C ALA A 164 5.89 -16.36 -8.62
N VAL A 165 6.31 -15.27 -7.98
CA VAL A 165 6.40 -15.13 -6.52
C VAL A 165 5.50 -13.96 -6.13
N SER A 166 4.60 -14.18 -5.18
CA SER A 166 3.73 -13.13 -4.63
C SER A 166 4.00 -12.95 -3.14
N LEU A 167 4.32 -11.73 -2.72
CA LEU A 167 4.60 -11.43 -1.32
C LEU A 167 4.24 -9.98 -0.96
N SER A 168 4.07 -9.72 0.33
CA SER A 168 3.96 -8.36 0.86
C SER A 168 5.35 -7.73 0.96
N ALA A 169 5.51 -6.48 0.49
CA ALA A 169 6.75 -5.71 0.63
C ALA A 169 7.11 -5.48 2.11
N VAL A 170 6.08 -5.38 2.96
CA VAL A 170 6.22 -5.28 4.41
C VAL A 170 5.21 -6.21 5.08
N ASP A 171 5.69 -7.10 5.93
CA ASP A 171 4.82 -8.02 6.68
C ASP A 171 3.91 -7.25 7.64
N TYR A 172 2.61 -7.50 7.56
CA TYR A 172 1.59 -6.75 8.31
C TYR A 172 1.56 -7.08 9.81
N ARG A 173 2.20 -8.18 10.23
CA ARG A 173 2.26 -8.64 11.62
C ARG A 173 3.48 -8.09 12.34
N THR A 174 4.65 -8.20 11.71
CA THR A 174 5.95 -7.93 12.32
C THR A 174 6.62 -6.66 11.80
N GLY A 175 6.21 -6.16 10.61
CA GLY A 175 6.86 -5.04 9.97
C GLY A 175 8.15 -5.42 9.23
N TYR A 176 8.44 -6.72 9.04
CA TYR A 176 9.57 -7.14 8.22
C TYR A 176 9.48 -6.55 6.80
N ARG A 177 10.55 -5.95 6.36
CA ARG A 177 10.73 -5.32 5.06
C ARG A 177 11.48 -6.27 4.13
N ALA A 178 10.82 -6.75 3.09
CA ALA A 178 11.38 -7.70 2.14
C ALA A 178 12.46 -7.05 1.24
N ASP A 179 13.51 -7.79 0.95
CA ASP A 179 14.52 -7.41 -0.05
C ASP A 179 13.98 -7.70 -1.46
N LEU A 180 13.20 -6.76 -2.01
CA LEU A 180 12.60 -6.89 -3.34
C LEU A 180 13.64 -7.01 -4.45
N GLY A 181 14.79 -6.32 -4.31
CA GLY A 181 15.89 -6.37 -5.27
C GLY A 181 16.53 -7.76 -5.32
N GLY A 182 16.92 -8.28 -4.16
CA GLY A 182 17.52 -9.62 -4.05
C GLY A 182 16.54 -10.72 -4.45
N ILE A 183 15.24 -10.60 -4.15
CA ILE A 183 14.22 -11.54 -4.61
C ILE A 183 14.09 -11.47 -6.15
N ARG A 184 14.08 -10.27 -6.73
CA ARG A 184 14.05 -10.09 -8.20
C ARG A 184 15.24 -10.78 -8.88
N GLU A 185 16.45 -10.63 -8.32
CA GLU A 185 17.65 -11.30 -8.86
C GLU A 185 17.51 -12.82 -8.81
N VAL A 186 17.05 -13.36 -7.70
CA VAL A 186 16.91 -14.81 -7.49
C VAL A 186 15.90 -15.44 -8.42
N ILE A 187 14.74 -14.81 -8.62
CA ILE A 187 13.69 -15.41 -9.47
C ILE A 187 13.97 -15.28 -10.97
N GLY A 188 14.94 -14.42 -11.35
CA GLY A 188 15.41 -14.28 -12.75
C GLY A 188 14.36 -13.64 -13.68
N PRO A 189 14.65 -13.53 -14.99
CA PRO A 189 13.80 -12.83 -15.94
C PRO A 189 12.51 -13.58 -16.31
N ASP A 190 12.46 -14.88 -16.07
CA ASP A 190 11.38 -15.75 -16.56
C ASP A 190 10.20 -15.87 -15.60
N ARG A 191 10.26 -15.26 -14.43
CA ARG A 191 9.22 -15.31 -13.40
C ARG A 191 8.74 -13.92 -13.06
N LEU A 192 7.45 -13.78 -12.71
CA LEU A 192 6.89 -12.51 -12.28
C LEU A 192 7.04 -12.33 -10.76
N LEU A 193 7.36 -11.10 -10.36
CA LEU A 193 7.31 -10.67 -8.96
C LEU A 193 6.04 -9.84 -8.75
N VAL A 194 5.11 -10.38 -7.96
CA VAL A 194 3.85 -9.72 -7.57
C VAL A 194 4.00 -9.21 -6.13
N VAL A 195 3.80 -7.91 -5.93
CA VAL A 195 4.07 -7.27 -4.65
C VAL A 195 2.82 -6.58 -4.10
N ASP A 196 2.39 -6.98 -2.90
CA ASP A 196 1.47 -6.19 -2.08
C ASP A 196 2.27 -5.12 -1.32
N ALA A 197 2.11 -3.86 -1.73
CA ALA A 197 2.86 -2.73 -1.21
C ALA A 197 2.09 -1.93 -0.13
N ILE A 198 0.90 -2.40 0.31
CA ILE A 198 -0.01 -1.62 1.17
C ILE A 198 0.61 -1.21 2.53
N GLN A 199 1.60 -1.94 3.04
CA GLN A 199 2.25 -1.62 4.32
C GLN A 199 3.53 -0.82 4.16
N GLY A 200 3.98 -0.53 2.93
CA GLY A 200 5.25 0.18 2.68
C GLY A 200 5.14 1.37 1.74
N MET A 201 4.12 1.41 0.86
CA MET A 201 4.00 2.47 -0.15
C MET A 201 3.86 3.85 0.49
N GLY A 202 4.75 4.78 0.06
CA GLY A 202 4.78 6.16 0.54
C GLY A 202 5.50 6.38 1.87
N VAL A 203 5.95 5.31 2.55
CA VAL A 203 6.61 5.38 3.87
C VAL A 203 7.87 4.51 3.98
N ALA A 204 8.16 3.71 2.98
CA ALA A 204 9.40 2.96 2.85
C ALA A 204 9.99 3.22 1.47
N ASP A 205 11.28 3.55 1.45
CA ASP A 205 12.05 3.67 0.21
C ASP A 205 12.53 2.27 -0.19
N LEU A 206 11.84 1.70 -1.18
CA LEU A 206 12.08 0.37 -1.72
C LEU A 206 12.23 0.44 -3.25
N PRO A 207 12.97 -0.48 -3.86
CA PRO A 207 13.07 -0.57 -5.32
C PRO A 207 11.76 -1.10 -5.92
N TRP A 208 10.72 -0.25 -5.92
CA TRP A 208 9.37 -0.64 -6.33
C TRP A 208 9.29 -1.21 -7.75
N THR A 209 10.15 -0.73 -8.65
CA THR A 209 10.25 -1.22 -10.02
C THR A 209 10.89 -2.61 -10.17
N ALA A 210 11.40 -3.20 -9.06
CA ALA A 210 11.75 -4.61 -9.04
C ALA A 210 10.53 -5.53 -9.19
N ALA A 211 9.34 -5.05 -8.80
CA ALA A 211 8.08 -5.74 -9.01
C ALA A 211 7.65 -5.68 -10.49
N ASP A 212 7.12 -6.80 -10.98
CA ASP A 212 6.44 -6.84 -12.28
C ASP A 212 4.99 -6.36 -12.17
N LEU A 213 4.31 -6.77 -11.10
CA LEU A 213 3.01 -6.26 -10.71
C LEU A 213 3.08 -5.79 -9.26
N LEU A 214 2.72 -4.55 -9.02
CA LEU A 214 2.65 -3.99 -7.68
C LEU A 214 1.24 -3.46 -7.42
N VAL A 215 0.70 -3.76 -6.24
CA VAL A 215 -0.61 -3.26 -5.84
C VAL A 215 -0.55 -2.59 -4.47
N THR A 216 -1.35 -1.55 -4.29
CA THR A 216 -1.47 -0.87 -3.00
C THR A 216 -2.86 -0.29 -2.81
N GLY A 217 -3.23 -0.02 -1.56
CA GLY A 217 -4.40 0.76 -1.18
C GLY A 217 -4.00 2.04 -0.45
N GLY A 218 -4.79 3.10 -0.59
CA GLY A 218 -4.48 4.41 -0.02
C GLY A 218 -4.97 4.63 1.42
N GLN A 219 -5.76 3.71 1.98
CA GLN A 219 -6.41 3.90 3.28
C GLN A 219 -5.49 3.72 4.51
N LYS A 220 -4.23 3.31 4.33
CA LYS A 220 -3.28 3.12 5.41
C LYS A 220 -2.21 4.22 5.39
N TRP A 221 -1.03 3.91 4.95
CA TRP A 221 0.15 4.78 5.00
C TRP A 221 0.09 5.97 4.06
N LEU A 222 -0.62 5.86 2.93
CA LEU A 222 -0.87 6.97 2.01
C LEU A 222 -1.97 7.93 2.51
N ARG A 223 -2.73 7.55 3.54
CA ARG A 223 -3.70 8.39 4.25
C ARG A 223 -4.72 9.08 3.33
N SER A 224 -5.14 8.38 2.27
CA SER A 224 -6.00 8.92 1.22
C SER A 224 -7.47 8.46 1.32
N GLY A 225 -7.82 7.77 2.41
CA GLY A 225 -9.16 7.23 2.63
C GLY A 225 -9.43 5.89 1.94
N TRP A 226 -10.63 5.38 2.12
CA TRP A 226 -11.11 4.11 1.56
C TRP A 226 -11.41 4.23 0.06
N SER A 227 -11.46 3.08 -0.60
CA SER A 227 -11.72 2.96 -2.05
C SER A 227 -10.67 3.65 -2.93
N THR A 228 -9.47 3.83 -2.42
CA THR A 228 -8.29 4.37 -3.12
C THR A 228 -7.21 3.31 -3.25
N GLY A 229 -6.55 3.26 -4.38
CA GLY A 229 -5.45 2.35 -4.64
C GLY A 229 -5.02 2.37 -6.09
N PHE A 230 -3.92 1.71 -6.37
CA PHE A 230 -3.44 1.52 -7.73
C PHE A 230 -2.75 0.17 -7.91
N LEU A 231 -2.68 -0.23 -9.17
CA LEU A 231 -1.85 -1.30 -9.69
C LEU A 231 -0.81 -0.70 -10.62
N TYR A 232 0.44 -1.11 -10.49
CA TYR A 232 1.48 -0.91 -11.50
C TYR A 232 1.76 -2.23 -12.19
N ALA A 233 1.85 -2.22 -13.51
CA ALA A 233 2.27 -3.34 -14.33
C ALA A 233 3.49 -2.96 -15.16
N SER A 234 4.58 -3.72 -15.02
CA SER A 234 5.76 -3.61 -15.87
C SER A 234 5.43 -4.04 -17.31
N PRO A 235 6.23 -3.66 -18.31
CA PRO A 235 6.07 -4.20 -19.68
C PRO A 235 5.99 -5.72 -19.71
N ARG A 236 6.80 -6.41 -18.91
CA ARG A 236 6.79 -7.87 -18.78
C ARG A 236 5.48 -8.40 -18.20
N ALA A 237 4.90 -7.73 -17.20
CA ALA A 237 3.60 -8.11 -16.68
C ALA A 237 2.50 -7.93 -17.72
N LEU A 238 2.54 -6.84 -18.50
CA LEU A 238 1.59 -6.60 -19.59
C LEU A 238 1.67 -7.64 -20.72
N GLU A 239 2.85 -8.19 -20.98
CA GLU A 239 3.04 -9.25 -21.98
C GLU A 239 2.54 -10.62 -21.48
N ARG A 240 2.68 -10.90 -20.18
CA ARG A 240 2.46 -12.25 -19.61
C ARG A 240 1.13 -12.45 -18.93
N LEU A 241 0.49 -11.36 -18.45
CA LEU A 241 -0.79 -11.44 -17.80
C LEU A 241 -1.94 -11.36 -18.82
N GLU A 242 -2.78 -12.38 -18.82
CA GLU A 242 -4.05 -12.34 -19.53
C GLU A 242 -5.00 -11.34 -18.84
N PRO A 243 -5.63 -10.45 -19.60
CA PRO A 243 -6.57 -9.49 -19.04
C PRO A 243 -7.94 -10.13 -18.77
N THR A 244 -7.98 -11.17 -17.95
CA THR A 244 -9.16 -12.01 -17.67
C THR A 244 -10.31 -11.22 -17.02
N LEU A 245 -9.99 -10.18 -16.25
CA LEU A 245 -10.97 -9.36 -15.54
C LEU A 245 -11.08 -7.95 -16.13
N THR A 246 -10.87 -7.80 -17.45
CA THR A 246 -11.04 -6.51 -18.14
C THR A 246 -12.51 -6.13 -18.25
N GLY A 247 -12.85 -4.91 -17.85
CA GLY A 247 -14.18 -4.34 -18.04
C GLY A 247 -14.22 -3.34 -19.20
N TRP A 248 -15.35 -2.67 -19.37
CA TRP A 248 -15.61 -1.80 -20.54
C TRP A 248 -14.65 -0.59 -20.64
N THR A 249 -14.10 -0.11 -19.53
CA THR A 249 -13.11 0.98 -19.52
C THR A 249 -11.68 0.51 -19.81
N GLY A 250 -11.45 -0.81 -19.79
CA GLY A 250 -10.15 -1.42 -19.98
C GLY A 250 -9.85 -1.87 -21.40
N VAL A 251 -10.64 -1.46 -22.38
CA VAL A 251 -10.52 -1.85 -23.79
C VAL A 251 -10.06 -0.69 -24.67
N VAL A 252 -9.58 -1.02 -25.86
CA VAL A 252 -9.34 -0.04 -26.92
C VAL A 252 -10.69 0.57 -27.34
N ASP A 253 -10.72 1.88 -27.59
CA ASP A 253 -11.94 2.58 -28.02
C ASP A 253 -13.11 2.45 -27.02
N ALA A 254 -12.84 2.46 -25.72
CA ALA A 254 -13.85 2.36 -24.64
C ALA A 254 -15.02 3.39 -24.75
N GLY A 255 -14.84 4.45 -25.54
CA GLY A 255 -15.90 5.45 -25.84
C GLY A 255 -16.84 5.05 -26.98
N VAL A 256 -16.56 3.97 -27.71
CA VAL A 256 -17.40 3.45 -28.79
C VAL A 256 -18.41 2.47 -28.18
N LEU A 257 -19.68 2.88 -28.18
CA LEU A 257 -20.77 2.08 -27.60
C LEU A 257 -21.50 1.33 -28.73
N ASP A 258 -20.92 0.22 -29.14
CA ASP A 258 -21.50 -0.70 -30.13
C ASP A 258 -21.69 -2.11 -29.51
N SER A 259 -22.04 -3.09 -30.33
CA SER A 259 -22.25 -4.47 -29.90
C SER A 259 -21.03 -5.36 -30.11
N GLN A 260 -19.87 -4.79 -30.42
CA GLN A 260 -18.64 -5.52 -30.65
C GLN A 260 -17.82 -5.67 -29.38
N GLU A 261 -17.12 -6.78 -29.23
CA GLU A 261 -16.09 -6.94 -28.21
C GLU A 261 -14.82 -6.24 -28.69
N HIS A 262 -14.38 -5.24 -27.93
CA HIS A 262 -13.14 -4.50 -28.19
C HIS A 262 -11.96 -5.18 -27.51
N ALA A 263 -10.79 -5.13 -28.15
CA ALA A 263 -9.57 -5.69 -27.60
C ALA A 263 -9.16 -4.99 -26.29
N PRO A 264 -8.58 -5.71 -25.31
CA PRO A 264 -8.02 -5.09 -24.10
C PRO A 264 -6.99 -4.02 -24.43
N ALA A 265 -6.96 -2.95 -23.63
CA ALA A 265 -5.99 -1.88 -23.79
C ALA A 265 -4.54 -2.43 -23.75
N PRO A 266 -3.59 -1.85 -24.51
CA PRO A 266 -2.21 -2.32 -24.56
C PRO A 266 -1.41 -2.01 -23.30
N ASP A 267 -1.93 -1.13 -22.44
CA ASP A 267 -1.29 -0.64 -21.21
C ASP A 267 -2.03 -1.11 -19.95
N ALA A 268 -1.70 -0.54 -18.78
CA ALA A 268 -2.32 -0.92 -17.52
C ALA A 268 -3.83 -0.60 -17.44
N ALA A 269 -4.37 0.21 -18.35
CA ALA A 269 -5.81 0.44 -18.41
C ALA A 269 -6.61 -0.86 -18.59
N ARG A 270 -6.01 -1.92 -19.17
CA ARG A 270 -6.63 -3.27 -19.30
C ARG A 270 -7.09 -3.87 -17.97
N PHE A 271 -6.56 -3.39 -16.83
CA PHE A 271 -6.96 -3.83 -15.50
C PHE A 271 -8.13 -3.01 -14.93
N SER A 272 -8.68 -2.08 -15.70
CA SER A 272 -9.88 -1.31 -15.29
C SER A 272 -11.14 -2.12 -15.56
N LEU A 273 -12.03 -2.18 -14.58
CA LEU A 273 -13.36 -2.80 -14.69
C LEU A 273 -14.42 -1.81 -15.12
N THR A 274 -14.35 -0.58 -14.58
CA THR A 274 -15.29 0.49 -14.80
C THR A 274 -14.67 1.81 -14.32
N ASN A 275 -15.33 2.94 -14.60
CA ASN A 275 -14.91 4.22 -14.05
C ASN A 275 -14.94 4.20 -12.53
N LEU A 276 -13.85 4.64 -11.91
CA LEU A 276 -13.82 4.92 -10.49
C LEU A 276 -14.47 6.30 -10.22
N SER A 277 -14.89 6.50 -8.97
CA SER A 277 -15.39 7.81 -8.54
C SER A 277 -14.30 8.88 -8.73
N PRO A 278 -14.55 9.94 -9.51
CA PRO A 278 -13.60 11.04 -9.65
C PRO A 278 -13.28 11.73 -8.33
N VAL A 279 -14.22 11.77 -7.39
CA VAL A 279 -14.01 12.30 -6.04
C VAL A 279 -12.97 11.47 -5.30
N THR A 280 -13.07 10.14 -5.37
CA THR A 280 -12.12 9.23 -4.77
C THR A 280 -10.76 9.31 -5.46
N ALA A 281 -10.72 9.40 -6.79
CA ALA A 281 -9.48 9.56 -7.55
C ALA A 281 -8.76 10.87 -7.19
N GLY A 282 -9.50 11.98 -7.06
CA GLY A 282 -8.94 13.27 -6.64
C GLY A 282 -8.44 13.27 -5.20
N ALA A 283 -9.17 12.65 -4.28
CA ALA A 283 -8.74 12.43 -2.90
C ALA A 283 -7.42 11.64 -2.87
N PHE A 284 -7.33 10.58 -3.67
CA PHE A 284 -6.13 9.77 -3.78
C PHE A 284 -4.96 10.56 -4.36
N ALA A 285 -5.18 11.34 -5.42
CA ALA A 285 -4.16 12.22 -5.99
C ALA A 285 -3.61 13.19 -4.94
N ALA A 286 -4.48 13.83 -4.15
CA ALA A 286 -4.06 14.77 -3.10
C ALA A 286 -3.16 14.11 -2.04
N GLY A 287 -3.48 12.88 -1.62
CA GLY A 287 -2.65 12.14 -0.68
C GLY A 287 -1.29 11.74 -1.26
N LEU A 288 -1.25 11.24 -2.50
CA LEU A 288 0.00 10.92 -3.21
C LEU A 288 0.88 12.16 -3.40
N GLU A 289 0.30 13.28 -3.82
CA GLU A 289 1.00 14.54 -4.00
C GLU A 289 1.55 15.09 -2.68
N LEU A 290 0.85 14.91 -1.56
CA LEU A 290 1.34 15.30 -0.24
C LEU A 290 2.60 14.50 0.13
N VAL A 291 2.60 13.18 -0.10
CA VAL A 291 3.78 12.33 0.12
C VAL A 291 4.94 12.77 -0.77
N LEU A 292 4.69 13.00 -2.07
CA LEU A 292 5.71 13.45 -3.03
C LEU A 292 6.33 14.81 -2.64
N ARG A 293 5.51 15.77 -2.20
CA ARG A 293 6.02 17.10 -1.76
C ARG A 293 6.87 17.01 -0.49
N THR A 294 6.55 16.06 0.39
CA THR A 294 7.26 15.87 1.65
C THR A 294 8.58 15.13 1.46
N GLY A 295 8.58 14.13 0.57
CA GLY A 295 9.69 13.20 0.34
C GLY A 295 9.55 11.92 1.17
N VAL A 296 9.59 10.77 0.49
CA VAL A 296 9.49 9.44 1.14
C VAL A 296 10.66 9.22 2.09
N ASP A 297 11.85 9.66 1.73
CA ASP A 297 13.07 9.60 2.53
C ASP A 297 12.90 10.23 3.91
N ARG A 298 12.34 11.44 3.95
CA ARG A 298 12.07 12.18 5.20
C ARG A 298 10.99 11.52 6.04
N ILE A 299 9.92 11.05 5.39
CA ILE A 299 8.83 10.33 6.06
C ILE A 299 9.38 9.05 6.69
N GLN A 300 10.15 8.25 5.92
CA GLN A 300 10.77 7.03 6.39
C GLN A 300 11.71 7.27 7.57
N ALA A 301 12.60 8.27 7.48
CA ALA A 301 13.56 8.56 8.53
C ALA A 301 12.85 8.88 9.87
N HIS A 302 11.79 9.69 9.84
CA HIS A 302 11.02 9.98 11.06
C HIS A 302 10.30 8.75 11.60
N ILE A 303 9.70 7.93 10.75
CA ILE A 303 9.06 6.69 11.15
C ILE A 303 10.09 5.73 11.78
N ALA A 304 11.29 5.61 11.19
CA ALA A 304 12.37 4.77 11.72
C ALA A 304 12.79 5.21 13.12
N GLU A 305 12.94 6.53 13.34
CA GLU A 305 13.24 7.09 14.66
C GLU A 305 12.16 6.74 15.70
N ARG A 306 10.87 6.96 15.37
CA ARG A 306 9.77 6.65 16.28
C ARG A 306 9.63 5.15 16.54
N THR A 307 9.87 4.33 15.52
CA THR A 307 9.87 2.87 15.63
C THR A 307 10.98 2.39 16.57
N ALA A 308 12.19 2.95 16.48
CA ALA A 308 13.29 2.63 17.39
C ALA A 308 12.94 2.99 18.84
N GLN A 309 12.40 4.18 19.08
CA GLN A 309 11.96 4.62 20.41
C GLN A 309 10.85 3.74 21.00
N LEU A 310 9.89 3.30 20.19
CA LEU A 310 8.86 2.37 20.63
C LEU A 310 9.43 1.00 20.98
N ILE A 311 10.41 0.50 20.21
CA ILE A 311 11.11 -0.75 20.52
C ILE A 311 11.85 -0.65 21.86
N ASP A 312 12.59 0.45 22.08
CA ASP A 312 13.31 0.68 23.33
C ASP A 312 12.34 0.81 24.52
N THR A 313 11.20 1.47 24.29
CA THR A 313 10.12 1.59 25.30
C THR A 313 9.57 0.24 25.70
N VAL A 314 9.24 -0.62 24.73
CA VAL A 314 8.75 -1.98 24.98
C VAL A 314 9.77 -2.79 25.78
N ARG A 315 11.06 -2.76 25.38
CA ARG A 315 12.14 -3.50 26.04
C ARG A 315 12.39 -3.02 27.47
N SER A 316 12.44 -1.70 27.68
CA SER A 316 12.65 -1.12 29.01
C SER A 316 11.53 -1.47 29.99
N ALA A 317 10.31 -1.71 29.50
CA ALA A 317 9.17 -2.19 30.28
C ALA A 317 9.13 -3.72 30.45
N GLY A 318 10.16 -4.46 30.00
CA GLY A 318 10.23 -5.91 30.09
C GLY A 318 9.44 -6.68 29.03
N GLY A 319 9.04 -6.01 27.95
CA GLY A 319 8.39 -6.64 26.81
C GLY A 319 9.36 -7.34 25.86
N VAL A 320 8.83 -8.27 25.09
CA VAL A 320 9.55 -8.99 24.04
C VAL A 320 9.12 -8.48 22.67
N VAL A 321 10.07 -7.93 21.92
CA VAL A 321 9.84 -7.41 20.56
C VAL A 321 9.85 -8.57 19.56
N LEU A 322 8.82 -8.64 18.72
CA LEU A 322 8.63 -9.65 17.68
C LEU A 322 8.92 -9.10 16.27
N SER A 323 9.17 -7.80 16.14
CA SER A 323 9.62 -7.16 14.91
C SER A 323 11.12 -7.38 14.70
N PRO A 324 11.62 -7.36 13.43
CA PRO A 324 13.06 -7.41 13.16
C PRO A 324 13.81 -6.29 13.89
N GLU A 325 15.01 -6.63 14.38
CA GLU A 325 15.83 -5.67 15.11
C GLU A 325 16.64 -4.75 14.20
N ALA A 326 17.12 -5.31 13.08
CA ALA A 326 17.92 -4.56 12.12
C ALA A 326 17.08 -3.50 11.42
N GLU A 327 17.56 -2.28 11.38
CA GLU A 327 16.82 -1.14 10.81
C GLU A 327 16.46 -1.35 9.34
N HIS A 328 17.37 -1.94 8.55
CA HIS A 328 17.14 -2.21 7.14
C HIS A 328 16.11 -3.32 6.87
N GLU A 329 15.80 -4.14 7.89
CA GLU A 329 14.79 -5.22 7.80
C GLU A 329 13.42 -4.80 8.33
N ARG A 330 13.24 -3.58 8.83
CA ARG A 330 11.98 -3.15 9.45
C ARG A 330 11.37 -1.92 8.79
N ALA A 331 10.05 -1.84 8.88
CA ALA A 331 9.27 -0.65 8.54
C ALA A 331 8.60 -0.08 9.81
N GLY A 332 7.57 0.74 9.67
CA GLY A 332 6.92 1.49 10.75
C GLY A 332 6.04 0.66 11.72
N ILE A 333 6.23 -0.65 11.83
CA ILE A 333 5.43 -1.55 12.67
C ILE A 333 6.29 -2.13 13.80
N VAL A 334 5.77 -2.09 15.02
CA VAL A 334 6.35 -2.74 16.22
C VAL A 334 5.36 -3.75 16.75
N ALA A 335 5.68 -5.03 16.59
CA ALA A 335 4.96 -6.14 17.21
C ALA A 335 5.67 -6.58 18.48
N PHE A 336 4.91 -6.87 19.54
CA PHE A 336 5.49 -7.23 20.82
C PHE A 336 4.52 -8.01 21.70
N THR A 337 5.07 -8.64 22.74
CA THR A 337 4.32 -9.24 23.85
C THR A 337 4.83 -8.69 25.18
N MET A 338 3.99 -8.76 26.20
CA MET A 338 4.36 -8.49 27.59
C MET A 338 4.24 -9.82 28.35
N PRO A 339 5.35 -10.50 28.70
CA PRO A 339 5.31 -11.86 29.27
C PRO A 339 4.52 -11.97 30.58
N ARG A 340 4.33 -10.87 31.30
CA ARG A 340 3.65 -10.81 32.59
C ARG A 340 2.18 -10.36 32.51
N ALA A 341 1.66 -10.08 31.30
CA ALA A 341 0.31 -9.58 31.15
C ALA A 341 -0.32 -10.10 29.83
N GLU A 342 -1.58 -10.50 29.92
CA GLU A 342 -2.36 -10.88 28.74
C GLU A 342 -2.52 -9.70 27.78
N PRO A 343 -2.54 -9.92 26.46
CA PRO A 343 -2.67 -8.84 25.47
C PRO A 343 -3.85 -7.91 25.71
N ALA A 344 -4.97 -8.42 26.22
CA ALA A 344 -6.16 -7.63 26.53
C ALA A 344 -5.92 -6.64 27.69
N VAL A 345 -5.16 -7.05 28.71
CA VAL A 345 -4.80 -6.19 29.86
C VAL A 345 -3.86 -5.07 29.39
N VAL A 346 -2.85 -5.42 28.60
CA VAL A 346 -1.93 -4.42 28.01
C VAL A 346 -2.68 -3.43 27.14
N ALA A 347 -3.61 -3.91 26.34
CA ALA A 347 -4.44 -3.07 25.47
C ALA A 347 -5.33 -2.10 26.26
N ALA A 348 -5.94 -2.56 27.36
CA ALA A 348 -6.75 -1.71 28.24
C ALA A 348 -5.87 -0.59 28.84
N ASN A 349 -4.67 -0.94 29.32
CA ASN A 349 -3.74 0.02 29.90
C ASN A 349 -3.23 1.06 28.88
N LEU A 350 -2.96 0.63 27.64
CA LEU A 350 -2.64 1.53 26.53
C LEU A 350 -3.81 2.49 26.26
N ALA A 351 -5.05 1.96 26.22
CA ALA A 351 -6.25 2.77 25.98
C ALA A 351 -6.51 3.80 27.10
N GLU A 352 -6.26 3.47 28.37
CA GLU A 352 -6.32 4.40 29.50
C GLU A 352 -5.35 5.57 29.36
N GLN A 353 -4.18 5.34 28.72
CA GLN A 353 -3.23 6.40 28.39
C GLN A 353 -3.55 7.09 27.04
N GLY A 354 -4.69 6.78 26.42
CA GLY A 354 -5.11 7.34 25.15
C GLY A 354 -4.33 6.80 23.94
N VAL A 355 -3.70 5.63 24.06
CA VAL A 355 -2.96 5.00 22.97
C VAL A 355 -3.85 4.01 22.22
N THR A 356 -3.96 4.19 20.89
CA THR A 356 -4.66 3.26 20.00
C THR A 356 -3.66 2.27 19.41
N ALA A 357 -3.91 0.97 19.56
CA ALA A 357 -3.06 -0.12 19.07
C ALA A 357 -3.91 -1.25 18.48
N THR A 358 -3.32 -2.07 17.60
CA THR A 358 -3.95 -3.33 17.19
C THR A 358 -3.65 -4.42 18.24
N VAL A 359 -4.71 -5.11 18.70
CA VAL A 359 -4.62 -6.25 19.61
C VAL A 359 -4.88 -7.54 18.84
N ARG A 360 -4.05 -8.54 19.02
CA ARG A 360 -4.18 -9.89 18.48
C ARG A 360 -4.16 -10.90 19.62
N PRO A 361 -4.61 -12.13 19.42
CA PRO A 361 -4.62 -13.14 20.48
C PRO A 361 -3.23 -13.43 21.07
N ASP A 362 -2.18 -13.30 20.26
CA ASP A 362 -0.81 -13.67 20.57
C ASP A 362 0.17 -12.49 20.66
N GLN A 363 -0.24 -11.27 20.30
CA GLN A 363 0.65 -10.09 20.28
C GLN A 363 -0.12 -8.78 20.24
N LEU A 364 0.60 -7.70 20.56
CA LEU A 364 0.17 -6.33 20.28
C LEU A 364 0.99 -5.75 19.12
N ARG A 365 0.39 -4.79 18.41
CA ARG A 365 1.05 -4.11 17.32
C ARG A 365 0.83 -2.61 17.42
N LEU A 366 1.92 -1.87 17.48
CA LEU A 366 1.97 -0.42 17.31
C LEU A 366 2.46 -0.10 15.90
N SER A 367 1.97 0.96 15.33
CA SER A 367 2.47 1.44 14.04
C SER A 367 2.54 2.96 14.06
N ALA A 368 3.76 3.48 13.95
CA ALA A 368 4.05 4.92 13.95
C ALA A 368 4.03 5.50 12.53
N HIS A 369 3.67 6.77 12.42
CA HIS A 369 3.72 7.52 11.16
C HIS A 369 4.55 8.81 11.34
N ALA A 370 4.79 9.55 10.25
CA ALA A 370 5.53 10.81 10.31
C ALA A 370 4.82 11.93 11.09
N SER A 371 3.58 11.75 11.49
CA SER A 371 2.85 12.62 12.43
C SER A 371 2.93 12.16 13.89
N THR A 372 3.54 11.00 14.19
CA THR A 372 3.69 10.48 15.55
C THR A 372 4.68 11.34 16.35
N THR A 373 4.27 11.81 17.53
CA THR A 373 5.05 12.68 18.41
C THR A 373 5.83 11.89 19.47
N LEU A 374 6.79 12.53 20.13
CA LEU A 374 7.46 11.99 21.33
C LEU A 374 6.47 11.78 22.48
N ALA A 375 5.51 12.69 22.65
CA ALA A 375 4.49 12.57 23.68
C ALA A 375 3.64 11.31 23.52
N THR A 376 3.45 10.82 22.29
CA THR A 376 2.83 9.52 22.00
C THR A 376 3.70 8.36 22.51
N VAL A 377 5.02 8.42 22.31
CA VAL A 377 5.98 7.42 22.85
C VAL A 377 5.96 7.42 24.37
N ASP A 378 5.94 8.59 25.00
CA ASP A 378 5.84 8.73 26.47
C ASP A 378 4.54 8.14 27.03
N ARG A 379 3.43 8.24 26.31
CA ARG A 379 2.16 7.58 26.68
C ARG A 379 2.31 6.05 26.69
N VAL A 380 2.95 5.50 25.66
CA VAL A 380 3.25 4.05 25.59
C VAL A 380 4.13 3.64 26.77
N HIS A 381 5.17 4.41 27.08
CA HIS A 381 6.06 4.13 28.20
C HIS A 381 5.28 4.08 29.54
N ARG A 382 4.46 5.08 29.82
CA ARG A 382 3.61 5.10 31.03
C ARG A 382 2.67 3.91 31.10
N ALA A 383 2.02 3.58 29.97
CA ALA A 383 1.11 2.44 29.91
C ALA A 383 1.80 1.11 30.22
N LEU A 384 2.99 0.87 29.65
CA LEU A 384 3.68 -0.40 29.82
C LEU A 384 4.35 -0.53 31.19
N THR A 385 4.82 0.58 31.78
CA THR A 385 5.45 0.59 33.12
C THR A 385 4.47 0.54 34.28
N SER A 386 3.20 0.91 34.07
CA SER A 386 2.13 0.83 35.06
C SER A 386 1.38 -0.51 35.05
N LEU A 387 1.80 -1.47 34.24
CA LEU A 387 1.23 -2.84 34.28
C LEU A 387 1.49 -3.49 35.64
N PRO A 388 0.50 -4.21 36.21
CA PRO A 388 0.72 -4.93 37.46
C PRO A 388 1.85 -5.95 37.33
N VAL A 389 2.67 -6.05 38.39
CA VAL A 389 3.84 -6.95 38.46
C VAL A 389 3.40 -8.40 38.67
#